data_6189894a800cdf6bc6938de8200c1da1
#
_entry.id   6189894a800cdf6bc6938de8200c1da1
#
_cell.length_a   1.000
_cell.length_b   1.000
_cell.length_c   1.000
_cell.angle_alpha   90.00
_cell.angle_beta   90.00
_cell.angle_gamma   90.00
#
_symmetry.space_group_name_H-M   'P 1'
#
loop_
_entity.id
_entity.type
_entity.pdbx_description
1 polymer ?
#
loop_
_entity_poly.entity_id
_entity_poly.type
_entity_poly.pdbx_seq_one_letter_code
_entity_poly.pdbx_strand_id
1 'polypeptide(L)'
;MPYEAINEAVLARVPKTTRRLLDVGCGTGELGHEVKKAFACEVIGVTNCEQEAATAAANLDQVILDDLNDFDPSTLGVFDCIVCSHVLEHLTQPEKVIQRLRRVLTSDGTLIVALPNVLHWRQRLEFARGRFRYTDGGLMDQTHYRFFDWQSAQRLLNDSGCTIIEREAEGTFPLSRFLSRAGRRVDRAAVASMPGLFGFQFLFVCRANGNGLHHD
;
A
#
# COMPACT_ATOMS: atom_id res chain seq x y z
N MET A 1 0.24 -6.83 -15.21
CA MET A 1 1.09 -5.63 -15.33
C MET A 1 2.30 -5.91 -14.49
N PRO A 2 3.52 -5.65 -14.94
CA PRO A 2 4.67 -5.82 -14.08
C PRO A 2 4.53 -4.87 -12.87
N TYR A 3 4.87 -5.38 -11.70
CA TYR A 3 4.94 -4.61 -10.43
C TYR A 3 6.07 -3.55 -10.44
N GLU A 4 6.65 -3.28 -11.60
CA GLU A 4 7.79 -2.38 -11.83
C GLU A 4 7.39 -0.90 -11.98
N ALA A 5 6.12 -0.57 -12.03
CA ALA A 5 5.70 0.82 -12.14
C ALA A 5 5.50 1.42 -10.74
N ILE A 6 6.19 2.54 -10.49
CA ILE A 6 6.05 3.32 -9.27
C ILE A 6 4.57 3.65 -9.04
N ASN A 7 4.10 3.42 -7.84
CA ASN A 7 2.76 3.84 -7.45
C ASN A 7 2.78 5.35 -7.16
N GLU A 8 2.55 6.13 -8.21
CA GLU A 8 2.55 7.60 -8.17
C GLU A 8 1.60 8.15 -7.09
N ALA A 9 0.49 7.47 -6.85
CA ALA A 9 -0.47 7.90 -5.86
C ALA A 9 0.04 7.69 -4.43
N VAL A 10 0.82 6.64 -4.19
CA VAL A 10 1.54 6.41 -2.93
C VAL A 10 2.63 7.46 -2.76
N LEU A 11 3.46 7.67 -3.80
CA LEU A 11 4.55 8.65 -3.79
C LEU A 11 4.03 10.06 -3.46
N ALA A 12 2.93 10.48 -4.07
CA ALA A 12 2.32 11.78 -3.84
C ALA A 12 1.83 12.02 -2.39
N ARG A 13 1.68 10.94 -1.60
CA ARG A 13 1.23 11.00 -0.22
C ARG A 13 2.35 10.93 0.81
N VAL A 14 3.57 10.67 0.39
CA VAL A 14 4.73 10.74 1.30
C VAL A 14 4.88 12.19 1.77
N PRO A 15 4.83 12.46 3.10
CA PRO A 15 4.97 13.81 3.60
C PRO A 15 6.34 14.40 3.24
N LYS A 16 6.37 15.63 2.76
CA LYS A 16 7.62 16.32 2.38
C LYS A 16 8.59 16.55 3.56
N THR A 17 8.08 16.40 4.78
CA THR A 17 8.87 16.50 6.01
C THR A 17 9.47 15.17 6.44
N THR A 18 9.22 14.09 5.71
CA THR A 18 9.76 12.75 6.00
C THR A 18 11.27 12.77 5.94
N ARG A 19 11.91 12.30 7.02
CA ARG A 19 13.37 12.14 7.12
C ARG A 19 13.80 10.69 7.16
N ARG A 20 12.92 9.81 7.70
CA ARG A 20 13.14 8.37 7.73
C ARG A 20 11.88 7.64 7.23
N LEU A 21 12.05 6.86 6.18
CA LEU A 21 10.99 6.09 5.56
C LEU A 21 11.32 4.58 5.59
N LEU A 22 10.34 3.76 5.95
CA LEU A 22 10.39 2.31 5.81
C LEU A 22 9.47 1.90 4.65
N ASP A 23 10.05 1.29 3.63
CA ASP A 23 9.33 0.74 2.47
C ASP A 23 9.19 -0.77 2.63
N VAL A 24 8.01 -1.22 3.06
CA VAL A 24 7.71 -2.62 3.34
C VAL A 24 7.23 -3.29 2.07
N GLY A 25 7.97 -4.30 1.60
CA GLY A 25 7.78 -4.88 0.27
C GLY A 25 8.32 -3.95 -0.82
N CYS A 26 9.54 -3.46 -0.64
CA CYS A 26 10.15 -2.42 -1.48
C CYS A 26 10.44 -2.87 -2.93
N GLY A 27 10.35 -4.17 -3.25
CA GLY A 27 10.73 -4.69 -4.55
C GLY A 27 12.15 -4.27 -4.92
N THR A 28 12.33 -3.71 -6.12
CA THR A 28 13.62 -3.20 -6.61
C THR A 28 14.01 -1.82 -6.05
N GLY A 29 13.21 -1.25 -5.13
CA GLY A 29 13.50 0.01 -4.44
C GLY A 29 13.14 1.28 -5.23
N GLU A 30 12.36 1.18 -6.29
CA GLU A 30 12.04 2.32 -7.16
C GLU A 30 11.27 3.42 -6.44
N LEU A 31 10.27 3.07 -5.61
CA LEU A 31 9.51 4.05 -4.84
C LEU A 31 10.42 4.84 -3.90
N GLY A 32 11.24 4.13 -3.12
CA GLY A 32 12.19 4.74 -2.19
C GLY A 32 13.22 5.61 -2.91
N HIS A 33 13.68 5.20 -4.08
CA HIS A 33 14.58 5.99 -4.92
C HIS A 33 13.96 7.34 -5.34
N GLU A 34 12.70 7.34 -5.77
CA GLU A 34 12.00 8.59 -6.12
C GLU A 34 11.75 9.48 -4.89
N VAL A 35 11.46 8.88 -3.74
CA VAL A 35 11.40 9.63 -2.46
C VAL A 35 12.74 10.31 -2.17
N LYS A 36 13.86 9.60 -2.29
CA LYS A 36 15.20 10.17 -2.07
C LYS A 36 15.56 11.28 -3.05
N LYS A 37 15.09 11.19 -4.30
CA LYS A 37 15.26 12.29 -5.27
C LYS A 37 14.45 13.53 -4.91
N ALA A 38 13.27 13.34 -4.33
CA ALA A 38 12.36 14.44 -4.02
C ALA A 38 12.72 15.15 -2.70
N PHE A 39 13.24 14.42 -1.71
CA PHE A 39 13.56 14.96 -0.38
C PHE A 39 14.84 14.31 0.20
N ALA A 40 15.51 15.01 1.12
CA ALA A 40 16.59 14.45 1.93
C ALA A 40 16.00 13.47 2.97
N CYS A 41 15.84 12.21 2.58
CA CYS A 41 15.19 11.16 3.35
C CYS A 41 16.07 9.90 3.39
N GLU A 42 16.27 9.33 4.57
CA GLU A 42 16.83 7.99 4.73
C GLU A 42 15.72 6.98 4.40
N VAL A 43 15.98 6.07 3.47
CA VAL A 43 15.00 5.04 3.07
C VAL A 43 15.56 3.66 3.35
N ILE A 44 14.84 2.91 4.18
CA ILE A 44 15.10 1.50 4.47
C ILE A 44 14.04 0.67 3.76
N GLY A 45 14.46 -0.28 2.93
CA GLY A 45 13.55 -1.21 2.23
C GLY A 45 13.59 -2.59 2.85
N VAL A 46 12.45 -3.29 2.80
CA VAL A 46 12.36 -4.71 3.20
C VAL A 46 11.76 -5.49 2.04
N THR A 47 12.39 -6.58 1.64
CA THR A 47 11.87 -7.54 0.65
C THR A 47 12.25 -8.96 1.04
N ASN A 48 11.51 -9.95 0.57
CA ASN A 48 11.82 -11.37 0.75
C ASN A 48 12.51 -12.00 -0.48
N CYS A 49 12.81 -11.20 -1.50
CA CYS A 49 13.42 -11.65 -2.75
C CYS A 49 14.88 -11.17 -2.84
N GLU A 50 15.85 -12.10 -2.90
CA GLU A 50 17.27 -11.79 -3.00
C GLU A 50 17.61 -10.97 -4.26
N GLN A 51 16.96 -11.24 -5.39
CA GLN A 51 17.21 -10.53 -6.65
C GLN A 51 16.72 -9.08 -6.57
N GLU A 52 15.57 -8.86 -5.95
CA GLU A 52 15.06 -7.51 -5.68
C GLU A 52 15.96 -6.77 -4.69
N ALA A 53 16.37 -7.42 -3.59
CA ALA A 53 17.25 -6.83 -2.59
C ALA A 53 18.58 -6.37 -3.20
N ALA A 54 19.18 -7.17 -4.08
CA ALA A 54 20.41 -6.82 -4.78
C ALA A 54 20.24 -5.57 -5.67
N THR A 55 19.08 -5.41 -6.32
CA THR A 55 18.77 -4.23 -7.13
C THR A 55 18.45 -3.02 -6.24
N ALA A 56 17.64 -3.22 -5.21
CA ALA A 56 17.23 -2.17 -4.27
C ALA A 56 18.41 -1.56 -3.51
N ALA A 57 19.46 -2.33 -3.24
CA ALA A 57 20.66 -1.85 -2.56
C ALA A 57 21.40 -0.70 -3.30
N ALA A 58 21.20 -0.56 -4.61
CA ALA A 58 21.72 0.57 -5.37
C ALA A 58 20.84 1.85 -5.23
N ASN A 59 19.60 1.68 -4.81
CA ASN A 59 18.57 2.73 -4.77
C ASN A 59 18.31 3.26 -3.36
N LEU A 60 18.46 2.41 -2.35
CA LEU A 60 18.08 2.68 -0.96
C LEU A 60 19.31 2.83 -0.05
N ASP A 61 19.11 3.38 1.14
CA ASP A 61 20.20 3.52 2.13
C ASP A 61 20.50 2.19 2.83
N GLN A 62 19.45 1.39 3.03
CA GLN A 62 19.55 0.03 3.57
C GLN A 62 18.47 -0.86 2.98
N VAL A 63 18.82 -2.12 2.74
CA VAL A 63 17.85 -3.16 2.33
C VAL A 63 17.97 -4.33 3.30
N ILE A 64 16.82 -4.79 3.76
CA ILE A 64 16.68 -5.93 4.66
C ILE A 64 16.01 -7.06 3.87
N LEU A 65 16.67 -8.21 3.82
CA LEU A 65 16.10 -9.44 3.26
C LEU A 65 15.47 -10.22 4.39
N ASP A 66 14.12 -10.23 4.46
CA ASP A 66 13.38 -10.92 5.52
C ASP A 66 11.96 -11.33 5.05
N ASP A 67 11.37 -12.34 5.70
CA ASP A 67 9.96 -12.67 5.52
C ASP A 67 9.09 -11.64 6.26
N LEU A 68 8.28 -10.92 5.50
CA LEU A 68 7.41 -9.87 6.03
C LEU A 68 6.39 -10.39 7.07
N ASN A 69 6.02 -11.68 7.03
CA ASN A 69 5.15 -12.27 8.05
C ASN A 69 5.81 -12.30 9.44
N ASP A 70 7.12 -12.49 9.49
CA ASP A 70 7.90 -12.60 10.73
C ASP A 70 8.71 -11.33 11.04
N PHE A 71 8.88 -10.42 10.07
CA PHE A 71 9.66 -9.20 10.19
C PHE A 71 9.30 -8.37 11.42
N ASP A 72 10.29 -8.06 12.23
CA ASP A 72 10.18 -7.18 13.40
C ASP A 72 11.03 -5.91 13.22
N PRO A 73 10.40 -4.75 12.99
CA PRO A 73 11.10 -3.49 12.81
C PRO A 73 11.64 -2.87 14.11
N SER A 74 11.44 -3.47 15.28
CA SER A 74 11.72 -2.85 16.60
C SER A 74 13.17 -2.41 16.80
N THR A 75 14.12 -3.05 16.12
CA THR A 75 15.55 -2.74 16.20
C THR A 75 15.98 -1.61 15.27
N LEU A 76 15.13 -1.17 14.36
CA LEU A 76 15.46 -0.17 13.32
C LEU A 76 15.25 1.27 13.80
N GLY A 77 14.73 1.48 15.01
CA GLY A 77 14.35 2.79 15.51
C GLY A 77 12.97 3.24 15.02
N VAL A 78 12.75 4.54 14.94
CA VAL A 78 11.44 5.10 14.57
C VAL A 78 11.45 5.73 13.18
N PHE A 79 10.27 5.79 12.56
CA PHE A 79 10.06 6.28 11.20
C PHE A 79 8.98 7.38 11.16
N ASP A 80 9.20 8.37 10.30
CA ASP A 80 8.21 9.41 10.03
C ASP A 80 7.14 8.93 9.05
N CYS A 81 7.53 8.01 8.17
CA CYS A 81 6.63 7.42 7.19
C CYS A 81 6.93 5.93 7.00
N ILE A 82 5.89 5.11 6.96
CA ILE A 82 5.97 3.70 6.56
C ILE A 82 5.05 3.51 5.37
N VAL A 83 5.54 2.81 4.35
CA VAL A 83 4.77 2.49 3.15
C VAL A 83 4.56 0.99 3.05
N CYS A 84 3.31 0.58 2.74
CA CYS A 84 2.93 -0.78 2.39
C CYS A 84 2.14 -0.70 1.07
N SER A 85 2.85 -0.75 -0.06
CA SER A 85 2.23 -0.65 -1.39
C SER A 85 2.09 -2.03 -2.02
N HIS A 86 0.86 -2.55 -2.07
CA HIS A 86 0.57 -3.88 -2.63
C HIS A 86 1.41 -5.01 -2.01
N VAL A 87 1.43 -5.05 -0.68
CA VAL A 87 2.17 -6.07 0.08
C VAL A 87 1.29 -6.81 1.09
N LEU A 88 0.32 -6.12 1.69
CA LEU A 88 -0.48 -6.71 2.78
C LEU A 88 -1.39 -7.85 2.30
N GLU A 89 -1.78 -7.87 1.05
CA GLU A 89 -2.54 -8.95 0.40
C GLU A 89 -1.74 -10.25 0.28
N HIS A 90 -0.41 -10.15 0.27
CA HIS A 90 0.51 -11.30 0.21
C HIS A 90 0.85 -11.86 1.59
N LEU A 91 0.35 -11.25 2.67
CA LEU A 91 0.64 -11.68 4.04
C LEU A 91 -0.45 -12.60 4.58
N THR A 92 -0.04 -13.58 5.36
CA THR A 92 -0.98 -14.49 6.03
C THR A 92 -1.70 -13.82 7.19
N GLN A 93 -1.00 -12.92 7.91
CA GLN A 93 -1.49 -12.20 9.09
C GLN A 93 -1.16 -10.69 9.00
N PRO A 94 -1.74 -9.96 8.02
CA PRO A 94 -1.43 -8.54 7.81
C PRO A 94 -1.73 -7.67 9.04
N GLU A 95 -2.69 -8.07 9.87
CA GLU A 95 -3.04 -7.40 11.13
C GLU A 95 -1.84 -7.33 12.08
N LYS A 96 -1.12 -8.46 12.24
CA LYS A 96 0.06 -8.51 13.10
C LYS A 96 1.22 -7.67 12.58
N VAL A 97 1.39 -7.68 11.26
CA VAL A 97 2.43 -6.86 10.62
C VAL A 97 2.15 -5.38 10.84
N ILE A 98 0.93 -4.91 10.58
CA ILE A 98 0.53 -3.53 10.84
C ILE A 98 0.74 -3.16 12.32
N GLN A 99 0.37 -4.05 13.26
CA GLN A 99 0.57 -3.82 14.69
C GLN A 99 2.04 -3.68 15.08
N ARG A 100 2.96 -4.38 14.42
CA ARG A 100 4.42 -4.20 14.62
C ARG A 100 4.89 -2.88 14.01
N LEU A 101 4.50 -2.58 12.78
CA LEU A 101 4.88 -1.39 12.06
C LEU A 101 4.45 -0.10 12.79
N ARG A 102 3.22 -0.04 13.33
CA ARG A 102 2.74 1.15 14.02
C ARG A 102 3.52 1.48 15.30
N ARG A 103 4.21 0.50 15.92
CA ARG A 103 5.01 0.72 17.14
C ARG A 103 6.29 1.49 16.85
N VAL A 104 6.75 1.45 15.63
CA VAL A 104 7.96 2.16 15.18
C VAL A 104 7.65 3.43 14.37
N LEU A 105 6.38 3.87 14.34
CA LEU A 105 6.03 5.21 13.87
C LEU A 105 6.31 6.25 14.93
N THR A 106 6.80 7.42 14.51
CA THR A 106 6.83 8.61 15.39
C THR A 106 5.41 9.03 15.75
N SER A 107 5.25 9.89 16.76
CA SER A 107 3.92 10.38 17.21
C SER A 107 3.09 11.00 16.10
N ASP A 108 3.74 11.69 15.17
CA ASP A 108 3.12 12.34 14.01
C ASP A 108 3.32 11.53 12.71
N GLY A 109 3.92 10.35 12.84
CA GLY A 109 4.24 9.48 11.73
C GLY A 109 3.02 8.96 10.99
N THR A 110 3.20 8.67 9.71
CA THR A 110 2.15 8.17 8.82
C THR A 110 2.44 6.78 8.29
N LEU A 111 1.40 5.95 8.24
CA LEU A 111 1.40 4.68 7.52
C LEU A 111 0.58 4.86 6.24
N ILE A 112 1.21 4.66 5.09
CA ILE A 112 0.57 4.72 3.77
C ILE A 112 0.37 3.29 3.28
N VAL A 113 -0.86 2.95 2.93
CA VAL A 113 -1.23 1.60 2.49
C VAL A 113 -1.95 1.68 1.14
N ALA A 114 -1.49 0.89 0.19
CA ALA A 114 -2.21 0.62 -1.05
C ALA A 114 -2.61 -0.85 -1.11
N LEU A 115 -3.88 -1.12 -1.48
CA LEU A 115 -4.46 -2.47 -1.55
C LEU A 115 -5.28 -2.64 -2.82
N PRO A 116 -5.24 -3.80 -3.49
CA PRO A 116 -6.06 -4.09 -4.64
C PRO A 116 -7.53 -4.30 -4.26
N ASN A 117 -8.44 -3.90 -5.13
CA ASN A 117 -9.87 -4.10 -4.96
C ASN A 117 -10.35 -5.34 -5.71
N VAL A 118 -10.54 -6.45 -5.01
CA VAL A 118 -11.04 -7.68 -5.62
C VAL A 118 -12.47 -7.53 -6.19
N LEU A 119 -13.25 -6.56 -5.67
CA LEU A 119 -14.61 -6.30 -6.14
C LEU A 119 -14.70 -5.17 -7.17
N HIS A 120 -13.61 -4.83 -7.88
CA HIS A 120 -13.65 -3.95 -9.04
C HIS A 120 -14.67 -4.46 -10.06
N TRP A 121 -15.38 -3.56 -10.76
CA TRP A 121 -16.51 -3.89 -11.63
C TRP A 121 -16.20 -5.00 -12.67
N ARG A 122 -15.00 -5.05 -13.23
CA ARG A 122 -14.58 -6.11 -14.17
C ARG A 122 -14.58 -7.47 -13.48
N GLN A 123 -14.04 -7.53 -12.28
CA GLN A 123 -13.97 -8.77 -11.52
C GLN A 123 -15.37 -9.24 -11.07
N ARG A 124 -16.23 -8.31 -10.66
CA ARG A 124 -17.64 -8.63 -10.38
C ARG A 124 -18.34 -9.26 -11.58
N LEU A 125 -18.04 -8.78 -12.79
CA LEU A 125 -18.61 -9.32 -14.02
C LEU A 125 -18.11 -10.74 -14.30
N GLU A 126 -16.84 -11.06 -14.02
CA GLU A 126 -16.31 -12.43 -14.12
C GLU A 126 -16.94 -13.34 -13.06
N PHE A 127 -17.10 -12.88 -11.83
CA PHE A 127 -17.78 -13.63 -10.77
C PHE A 127 -19.26 -13.91 -11.13
N ALA A 128 -19.96 -12.91 -11.66
CA ALA A 128 -21.35 -13.08 -12.13
C ALA A 128 -21.48 -14.10 -13.29
N ARG A 129 -20.39 -14.31 -14.04
CA ARG A 129 -20.31 -15.37 -15.07
C ARG A 129 -19.88 -16.74 -14.50
N GLY A 130 -19.75 -16.87 -13.18
CA GLY A 130 -19.27 -18.08 -12.52
C GLY A 130 -17.76 -18.32 -12.70
N ARG A 131 -16.97 -17.28 -12.98
CA ARG A 131 -15.53 -17.39 -13.23
C ARG A 131 -14.72 -16.83 -12.06
N PHE A 132 -14.01 -17.71 -11.36
CA PHE A 132 -13.01 -17.37 -10.36
C PHE A 132 -11.67 -17.93 -10.83
N ARG A 133 -10.83 -17.09 -11.42
CA ARG A 133 -9.59 -17.52 -12.06
C ARG A 133 -8.42 -16.74 -11.49
N TYR A 134 -7.43 -17.46 -11.00
CA TYR A 134 -6.14 -16.87 -10.63
C TYR A 134 -5.35 -16.48 -11.86
N THR A 135 -4.52 -15.46 -11.70
CA THR A 135 -3.66 -14.88 -12.74
C THR A 135 -2.24 -14.69 -12.21
N ASP A 136 -1.28 -14.53 -13.12
CA ASP A 136 0.09 -14.13 -12.79
C ASP A 136 0.14 -12.61 -12.67
N GLY A 137 -0.31 -12.09 -11.53
CA GLY A 137 -0.39 -10.67 -11.24
C GLY A 137 -1.80 -10.06 -11.34
N GLY A 138 -1.96 -8.85 -10.80
CA GLY A 138 -3.21 -8.09 -10.79
C GLY A 138 -4.16 -8.49 -9.65
N LEU A 139 -5.46 -8.19 -9.81
CA LEU A 139 -6.44 -8.33 -8.71
C LEU A 139 -6.63 -9.77 -8.23
N MET A 140 -6.42 -10.73 -9.11
CA MET A 140 -6.58 -12.17 -8.83
C MET A 140 -5.24 -12.91 -8.85
N ASP A 141 -4.18 -12.21 -8.44
CA ASP A 141 -2.86 -12.82 -8.34
C ASP A 141 -2.89 -14.07 -7.46
N GLN A 142 -2.27 -15.15 -7.98
CA GLN A 142 -2.21 -16.44 -7.27
C GLN A 142 -1.40 -16.38 -5.97
N THR A 143 -0.60 -15.34 -5.77
CA THR A 143 0.20 -15.11 -4.56
C THR A 143 -0.56 -14.31 -3.50
N HIS A 144 -1.79 -13.85 -3.77
CA HIS A 144 -2.63 -13.19 -2.79
C HIS A 144 -3.22 -14.19 -1.81
N TYR A 145 -2.88 -14.07 -0.53
CA TYR A 145 -3.52 -14.81 0.56
C TYR A 145 -4.78 -14.11 1.06
N ARG A 146 -4.88 -12.79 0.91
CA ARG A 146 -6.00 -11.96 1.37
C ARG A 146 -6.57 -11.14 0.22
N PHE A 147 -7.88 -11.06 0.16
CA PHE A 147 -8.61 -10.25 -0.79
C PHE A 147 -9.39 -9.16 -0.07
N PHE A 148 -9.29 -7.94 -0.58
CA PHE A 148 -9.90 -6.79 0.06
C PHE A 148 -10.96 -6.13 -0.83
N ASP A 149 -12.03 -5.67 -0.17
CA ASP A 149 -12.96 -4.68 -0.66
C ASP A 149 -12.80 -3.37 0.14
N TRP A 150 -13.57 -2.34 -0.23
CA TRP A 150 -13.50 -1.02 0.40
C TRP A 150 -13.73 -1.04 1.92
N GLN A 151 -14.58 -1.93 2.41
CA GLN A 151 -14.92 -2.01 3.83
C GLN A 151 -13.94 -2.88 4.60
N SER A 152 -13.56 -4.03 4.04
CA SER A 152 -12.62 -4.95 4.70
C SER A 152 -11.22 -4.37 4.81
N ALA A 153 -10.78 -3.58 3.79
CA ALA A 153 -9.52 -2.84 3.86
C ALA A 153 -9.51 -1.82 5.02
N GLN A 154 -10.60 -1.05 5.18
CA GLN A 154 -10.72 -0.10 6.29
C GLN A 154 -10.80 -0.80 7.65
N ARG A 155 -11.51 -1.93 7.73
CA ARG A 155 -11.56 -2.73 8.97
C ARG A 155 -10.19 -3.24 9.36
N LEU A 156 -9.43 -3.80 8.41
CA LEU A 156 -8.06 -4.24 8.65
C LEU A 156 -7.23 -3.16 9.37
N LEU A 157 -7.25 -1.94 8.84
CA LEU A 157 -6.46 -0.83 9.38
C LEU A 157 -6.95 -0.39 10.77
N ASN A 158 -8.26 -0.19 10.93
CA ASN A 158 -8.85 0.25 12.18
C ASN A 158 -8.66 -0.79 13.30
N ASP A 159 -8.92 -2.06 13.01
CA ASP A 159 -8.79 -3.17 13.97
C ASP A 159 -7.32 -3.44 14.35
N SER A 160 -6.38 -3.04 13.48
CA SER A 160 -4.94 -3.09 13.75
C SER A 160 -4.43 -1.88 14.56
N GLY A 161 -5.32 -0.98 14.99
CA GLY A 161 -5.00 0.17 15.84
C GLY A 161 -4.46 1.38 15.07
N CYS A 162 -4.91 1.56 13.84
CA CYS A 162 -4.62 2.74 13.02
C CYS A 162 -5.88 3.59 12.84
N THR A 163 -5.73 4.92 12.90
CA THR A 163 -6.79 5.85 12.49
C THR A 163 -6.57 6.28 11.05
N ILE A 164 -7.53 6.03 10.19
CA ILE A 164 -7.49 6.47 8.79
C ILE A 164 -7.77 7.97 8.75
N ILE A 165 -6.81 8.77 8.26
CA ILE A 165 -6.91 10.23 8.11
C ILE A 165 -7.21 10.64 6.67
N GLU A 166 -6.79 9.84 5.67
CA GLU A 166 -7.12 10.01 4.27
C GLU A 166 -7.46 8.64 3.67
N ARG A 167 -8.48 8.62 2.80
CA ARG A 167 -8.85 7.44 2.04
C ARG A 167 -9.27 7.84 0.64
N GLU A 168 -8.73 7.15 -0.33
CA GLU A 168 -9.05 7.35 -1.74
C GLU A 168 -9.08 6.01 -2.46
N ALA A 169 -9.72 5.99 -3.60
CA ALA A 169 -9.64 4.89 -4.54
C ALA A 169 -9.19 5.42 -5.89
N GLU A 170 -8.37 4.66 -6.58
CA GLU A 170 -7.99 4.94 -7.95
C GLU A 170 -8.61 3.94 -8.90
N GLY A 171 -9.12 4.45 -10.01
CA GLY A 171 -9.77 3.60 -10.98
C GLY A 171 -10.39 4.37 -12.12
N THR A 172 -11.17 3.65 -12.92
CA THR A 172 -11.76 4.21 -14.13
C THR A 172 -13.20 3.76 -14.30
N PHE A 173 -14.05 4.67 -14.76
CA PHE A 173 -15.40 4.36 -15.19
C PHE A 173 -15.39 3.71 -16.60
N PRO A 174 -16.16 2.65 -16.85
CA PRO A 174 -16.08 1.88 -18.10
C PRO A 174 -16.21 2.69 -19.39
N LEU A 175 -17.02 3.74 -19.37
CA LEU A 175 -17.32 4.55 -20.55
C LEU A 175 -16.48 5.85 -20.64
N SER A 176 -15.67 6.16 -19.65
CA SER A 176 -14.89 7.43 -19.60
C SER A 176 -13.96 7.61 -20.80
N ARG A 177 -13.40 6.49 -21.30
CA ARG A 177 -12.52 6.48 -22.48
C ARG A 177 -13.18 7.04 -23.75
N PHE A 178 -14.51 7.02 -23.82
CA PHE A 178 -15.28 7.58 -24.95
C PHE A 178 -15.62 9.07 -24.77
N LEU A 179 -15.36 9.64 -23.59
CA LEU A 179 -15.77 11.00 -23.21
C LEU A 179 -14.65 12.05 -23.38
N SER A 180 -13.59 11.73 -24.15
CA SER A 180 -12.48 12.63 -24.44
C SER A 180 -11.97 13.44 -23.23
N ARG A 181 -11.96 14.78 -23.28
CA ARG A 181 -11.51 15.65 -22.18
C ARG A 181 -12.35 15.56 -20.89
N ALA A 182 -13.63 15.19 -20.97
CA ALA A 182 -14.51 15.02 -19.81
C ALA A 182 -14.29 13.68 -19.08
N GLY A 183 -13.66 12.69 -19.72
CA GLY A 183 -13.47 11.33 -19.18
C GLY A 183 -12.81 11.32 -17.80
N ARG A 184 -11.72 12.07 -17.60
CA ARG A 184 -11.05 12.15 -16.30
C ARG A 184 -11.90 12.74 -15.16
N ARG A 185 -12.83 13.65 -15.48
CA ARG A 185 -13.78 14.20 -14.50
C ARG A 185 -14.84 13.16 -14.13
N VAL A 186 -15.31 12.41 -15.13
CA VAL A 186 -16.27 11.32 -14.94
C VAL A 186 -15.64 10.19 -14.12
N ASP A 187 -14.38 9.80 -14.41
CA ASP A 187 -13.65 8.82 -13.62
C ASP A 187 -13.58 9.22 -12.16
N ARG A 188 -13.10 10.43 -11.88
CA ARG A 188 -13.00 10.92 -10.50
C ARG A 188 -14.34 10.94 -9.78
N ALA A 189 -15.40 11.43 -10.44
CA ALA A 189 -16.74 11.47 -9.84
C ALA A 189 -17.28 10.06 -9.58
N ALA A 190 -17.14 9.14 -10.51
CA ALA A 190 -17.60 7.77 -10.38
C ALA A 190 -16.83 7.02 -9.27
N VAL A 191 -15.52 7.13 -9.24
CA VAL A 191 -14.67 6.49 -8.22
C VAL A 191 -14.95 7.08 -6.83
N ALA A 192 -15.09 8.41 -6.71
CA ALA A 192 -15.42 9.07 -5.46
C ALA A 192 -16.80 8.65 -4.92
N SER A 193 -17.80 8.48 -5.82
CA SER A 193 -19.16 8.08 -5.43
C SER A 193 -19.27 6.59 -5.09
N MET A 194 -18.52 5.75 -5.79
CA MET A 194 -18.58 4.29 -5.67
C MET A 194 -17.19 3.66 -5.69
N PRO A 195 -16.33 3.94 -4.68
CA PRO A 195 -14.93 3.49 -4.64
C PRO A 195 -14.80 1.97 -4.74
N GLY A 196 -15.66 1.21 -4.06
CA GLY A 196 -15.66 -0.25 -4.10
C GLY A 196 -16.11 -0.86 -5.43
N LEU A 197 -16.67 -0.06 -6.38
CA LEU A 197 -17.07 -0.54 -7.70
C LEU A 197 -16.05 -0.14 -8.78
N PHE A 198 -15.66 1.13 -8.81
CA PHE A 198 -14.84 1.68 -9.87
C PHE A 198 -13.35 1.82 -9.52
N GLY A 199 -13.01 1.80 -8.22
CA GLY A 199 -11.62 1.72 -7.79
C GLY A 199 -11.01 0.36 -8.11
N PHE A 200 -9.82 0.32 -8.69
CA PHE A 200 -9.04 -0.90 -8.85
C PHE A 200 -8.03 -1.08 -7.70
N GLN A 201 -7.60 0.03 -7.10
CA GLN A 201 -6.85 0.04 -5.84
C GLN A 201 -7.43 1.03 -4.85
N PHE A 202 -7.16 0.78 -3.58
CA PHE A 202 -7.48 1.66 -2.46
C PHE A 202 -6.20 2.22 -1.88
N LEU A 203 -6.25 3.49 -1.49
CA LEU A 203 -5.17 4.21 -0.84
C LEU A 203 -5.65 4.73 0.50
N PHE A 204 -4.86 4.48 1.52
CA PHE A 204 -5.13 4.93 2.88
C PHE A 204 -3.88 5.60 3.44
N VAL A 205 -4.07 6.77 4.07
CA VAL A 205 -3.07 7.38 4.94
C VAL A 205 -3.58 7.27 6.36
N CYS A 206 -2.78 6.69 7.23
CA CYS A 206 -3.17 6.37 8.60
C CYS A 206 -2.17 6.96 9.59
N ARG A 207 -2.63 7.19 10.82
CA ARG A 207 -1.78 7.41 11.99
C ARG A 207 -1.94 6.26 12.97
N ALA A 208 -0.88 5.95 13.71
CA ALA A 208 -1.01 5.04 14.83
C ALA A 208 -1.96 5.67 15.87
N ASN A 209 -2.93 4.90 16.35
CA ASN A 209 -3.68 5.32 17.52
C ASN A 209 -2.67 5.44 18.67
N GLY A 210 -2.65 6.58 19.36
CA GLY A 210 -1.72 6.81 20.44
C GLY A 210 -1.73 5.59 21.38
N ASN A 211 -0.58 4.96 21.53
CA ASN A 211 -0.38 4.08 22.66
C ASN A 211 -0.51 5.01 23.87
N GLY A 212 -1.55 4.81 24.65
CA GLY A 212 -1.43 5.19 26.06
C GLY A 212 -0.24 4.41 26.61
N LEU A 213 0.94 4.98 26.49
CA LEU A 213 2.09 4.57 27.27
C LEU A 213 1.70 4.93 28.71
N HIS A 214 0.98 4.00 29.36
CA HIS A 214 1.06 3.92 30.80
C HIS A 214 2.51 3.50 31.10
N HIS A 215 3.35 4.48 31.36
CA HIS A 215 4.56 4.27 32.14
C HIS A 215 4.09 3.95 33.56
N ASP A 216 4.05 2.68 33.92
CA ASP A 216 4.13 2.22 35.30
C ASP A 216 5.61 2.15 35.71
#